data_2b05197cb5cc8ef362ba5b98b5a9a1a4
#
_entry.id   2b05197cb5cc8ef362ba5b98b5a9a1a4
#
_cell.length_a   1.000
_cell.length_b   1.000
_cell.length_c   1.000
_cell.angle_alpha   90.00
_cell.angle_beta   90.00
_cell.angle_gamma   90.00
#
_symmetry.space_group_name_H-M   'P 1'
#
loop_
_entity.id
_entity.type
_entity.pdbx_description
1 polymer ?
#
loop_
_entity_poly.entity_id
_entity_poly.type
_entity_poly.pdbx_seq_one_letter_code
_entity_poly.pdbx_strand_id
1 'polypeptide(L)'
;MNLAVRFRSAVSLLGRFPALAGVDLDVARGEVVLVRGPNGAGKTTLLRACAGLVGISSGEADVLGHDLRADRRAVRRRVGLLGHAAFLYDDLTVADNLRFAARASGSSKAAAEAASARLGLDGRLRDLPAAKLSAGQRRRVALAAVVARQPDLWLLDEPHAGLDAAGRDLLDDLVREAAAAGATVLLASHELDRASALATRSVVVAGGRIRDGLLTPSPAPEPPPTEREHVHVA
;
A
#
# COMPACT_ATOMS: atom_id res chain seq x y z
N MET A 1 -20.51 9.39 6.09
CA MET A 1 -19.47 8.32 6.08
C MET A 1 -18.09 8.96 6.24
N ASN A 2 -17.22 8.40 7.08
CA ASN A 2 -15.85 8.91 7.27
C ASN A 2 -14.94 8.30 6.20
N LEU A 3 -14.78 9.01 5.07
CA LEU A 3 -13.98 8.52 3.93
C LEU A 3 -12.50 8.85 4.11
N ALA A 4 -11.63 7.94 3.71
CA ALA A 4 -10.19 8.16 3.57
C ALA A 4 -9.84 8.66 2.17
N VAL A 5 -10.57 8.20 1.14
CA VAL A 5 -10.44 8.65 -0.25
C VAL A 5 -11.83 8.90 -0.82
N ARG A 6 -12.01 10.04 -1.49
CA ARG A 6 -13.21 10.37 -2.24
C ARG A 6 -12.81 11.04 -3.55
N PHE A 7 -13.06 10.37 -4.65
CA PHE A 7 -12.87 10.90 -6.00
C PHE A 7 -14.22 10.98 -6.72
N ARG A 8 -14.45 12.07 -7.48
CA ARG A 8 -15.62 12.28 -8.32
C ARG A 8 -15.18 12.78 -9.68
N SER A 9 -15.42 11.97 -10.69
CA SER A 9 -15.02 12.23 -12.09
C SER A 9 -13.58 12.75 -12.20
N ALA A 10 -12.68 12.21 -11.34
CA ALA A 10 -11.33 12.71 -11.20
C ALA A 10 -10.48 12.36 -12.42
N VAL A 11 -9.82 13.37 -13.01
CA VAL A 11 -8.94 13.23 -14.17
C VAL A 11 -7.52 13.60 -13.77
N SER A 12 -6.55 12.77 -14.16
CA SER A 12 -5.13 13.04 -14.02
C SER A 12 -4.41 12.79 -15.33
N LEU A 13 -3.59 13.75 -15.76
CA LEU A 13 -2.84 13.67 -17.02
C LEU A 13 -1.39 13.28 -16.75
N LEU A 14 -0.86 12.38 -17.58
CA LEU A 14 0.58 12.12 -17.75
C LEU A 14 0.99 12.69 -19.12
N GLY A 15 1.63 13.86 -19.10
CA GLY A 15 1.81 14.65 -20.30
C GLY A 15 0.45 15.09 -20.86
N ARG A 16 0.11 14.62 -22.06
CA ARG A 16 -1.19 14.93 -22.72
C ARG A 16 -2.23 13.81 -22.62
N PHE A 17 -1.87 12.67 -22.04
CA PHE A 17 -2.75 11.50 -21.98
C PHE A 17 -3.43 11.40 -20.62
N PRO A 18 -4.76 11.12 -20.58
CA PRO A 18 -5.49 10.90 -19.34
C PRO A 18 -5.15 9.52 -18.78
N ALA A 19 -4.29 9.47 -17.77
CA ALA A 19 -3.98 8.25 -17.05
C ALA A 19 -5.08 7.87 -16.04
N LEU A 20 -5.80 8.89 -15.53
CA LEU A 20 -7.11 8.75 -14.88
C LEU A 20 -8.10 9.57 -15.72
N ALA A 21 -9.21 8.94 -16.14
CA ALA A 21 -10.12 9.47 -17.16
C ALA A 21 -11.56 9.62 -16.61
N GLY A 22 -11.71 10.19 -15.43
CA GLY A 22 -12.99 10.34 -14.73
C GLY A 22 -13.19 9.19 -13.75
N VAL A 23 -12.37 9.15 -12.69
CA VAL A 23 -12.43 8.16 -11.61
C VAL A 23 -13.47 8.59 -10.58
N ASP A 24 -14.40 7.67 -10.26
CA ASP A 24 -15.28 7.75 -9.11
C ASP A 24 -14.85 6.66 -8.13
N LEU A 25 -14.49 7.04 -6.89
CA LEU A 25 -13.99 6.11 -5.87
C LEU A 25 -14.29 6.64 -4.49
N ASP A 26 -14.91 5.81 -3.65
CA ASP A 26 -15.01 6.01 -2.23
C ASP A 26 -14.24 4.89 -1.51
N VAL A 27 -13.41 5.26 -0.53
CA VAL A 27 -12.73 4.33 0.38
C VAL A 27 -13.01 4.78 1.80
N ALA A 28 -13.61 3.90 2.59
CA ALA A 28 -13.86 4.17 4.00
C ALA A 28 -12.56 4.11 4.81
N ARG A 29 -12.50 4.79 5.95
CA ARG A 29 -11.37 4.64 6.88
C ARG A 29 -11.32 3.22 7.43
N GLY A 30 -10.11 2.68 7.56
CA GLY A 30 -9.87 1.30 8.02
C GLY A 30 -10.15 0.22 6.98
N GLU A 31 -10.56 0.59 5.76
CA GLU A 31 -10.83 -0.36 4.69
C GLU A 31 -9.53 -0.81 4.01
N VAL A 32 -9.45 -2.08 3.61
CA VAL A 32 -8.38 -2.62 2.77
C VAL A 32 -8.95 -2.88 1.38
N VAL A 33 -8.53 -2.10 0.39
CA VAL A 33 -9.06 -2.16 -0.98
C VAL A 33 -8.00 -2.69 -1.94
N LEU A 34 -8.32 -3.78 -2.65
CA LEU A 34 -7.50 -4.29 -3.73
C LEU A 34 -7.86 -3.59 -5.04
N VAL A 35 -6.87 -2.92 -5.63
CA VAL A 35 -6.98 -2.24 -6.94
C VAL A 35 -6.51 -3.19 -8.03
N ARG A 36 -7.45 -3.73 -8.81
CA ARG A 36 -7.22 -4.69 -9.88
C ARG A 36 -7.22 -4.00 -11.25
N GLY A 37 -6.70 -4.67 -12.25
CA GLY A 37 -6.75 -4.21 -13.64
C GLY A 37 -5.48 -4.55 -14.42
N PRO A 38 -5.52 -4.49 -15.76
CA PRO A 38 -4.37 -4.79 -16.62
C PRO A 38 -3.22 -3.79 -16.42
N ASN A 39 -2.05 -4.12 -16.98
CA ASN A 39 -0.92 -3.18 -17.02
C ASN A 39 -1.32 -1.95 -17.84
N GLY A 40 -0.87 -0.76 -17.39
CA GLY A 40 -1.23 0.51 -18.03
C GLY A 40 -2.66 1.01 -17.74
N ALA A 41 -3.48 0.27 -16.97
CA ALA A 41 -4.85 0.67 -16.67
C ALA A 41 -5.00 1.95 -15.82
N GLY A 42 -3.92 2.38 -15.13
CA GLY A 42 -3.93 3.56 -14.26
C GLY A 42 -3.79 3.26 -12.75
N LYS A 43 -3.57 1.99 -12.35
CA LYS A 43 -3.43 1.60 -10.92
C LYS A 43 -2.37 2.41 -10.18
N THR A 44 -1.13 2.41 -10.68
CA THR A 44 -0.02 3.18 -10.12
C THR A 44 -0.32 4.68 -10.09
N THR A 45 -1.01 5.21 -11.13
CA THR A 45 -1.40 6.61 -11.18
C THR A 45 -2.44 6.93 -10.12
N LEU A 46 -3.40 6.04 -9.90
CA LEU A 46 -4.39 6.18 -8.82
C LEU A 46 -3.71 6.25 -7.44
N LEU A 47 -2.81 5.31 -7.15
CA LEU A 47 -2.06 5.31 -5.89
C LEU A 47 -1.21 6.59 -5.75
N ARG A 48 -0.53 7.02 -6.81
CA ARG A 48 0.25 8.27 -6.81
C ARG A 48 -0.61 9.52 -6.67
N ALA A 49 -1.83 9.52 -7.22
CA ALA A 49 -2.79 10.60 -7.01
C ALA A 49 -3.21 10.67 -5.54
N CYS A 50 -3.58 9.53 -4.91
CA CYS A 50 -3.88 9.46 -3.48
C CYS A 50 -2.69 9.92 -2.61
N ALA A 51 -1.45 9.70 -3.05
CA ALA A 51 -0.24 10.18 -2.37
C ALA A 51 0.04 11.69 -2.58
N GLY A 52 -0.77 12.40 -3.37
CA GLY A 52 -0.52 13.79 -3.74
C GLY A 52 0.74 13.99 -4.60
N LEU A 53 1.18 12.95 -5.33
CA LEU A 53 2.38 12.99 -6.19
C LEU A 53 2.05 13.40 -7.62
N VAL A 54 0.86 13.11 -8.10
CA VAL A 54 0.35 13.58 -9.39
C VAL A 54 -0.82 14.52 -9.19
N GLY A 55 -0.98 15.50 -10.11
CA GLY A 55 -2.05 16.50 -10.03
C GLY A 55 -3.37 15.95 -10.55
N ILE A 56 -4.47 16.50 -10.03
CA ILE A 56 -5.82 16.30 -10.54
C ILE A 56 -6.15 17.48 -11.47
N SER A 57 -6.41 17.20 -12.74
CA SER A 57 -6.66 18.20 -13.77
C SER A 57 -8.13 18.68 -13.76
N SER A 58 -9.07 17.76 -13.48
CA SER A 58 -10.50 18.07 -13.35
C SER A 58 -11.19 17.06 -12.44
N GLY A 59 -12.44 17.35 -12.06
CA GLY A 59 -13.19 16.56 -11.06
C GLY A 59 -12.82 16.93 -9.63
N GLU A 60 -13.30 16.16 -8.67
CA GLU A 60 -13.00 16.31 -7.24
C GLU A 60 -12.12 15.17 -6.76
N ALA A 61 -11.21 15.44 -5.84
CA ALA A 61 -10.35 14.43 -5.24
C ALA A 61 -9.95 14.84 -3.82
N ASP A 62 -10.57 14.19 -2.85
CA ASP A 62 -10.28 14.37 -1.43
C ASP A 62 -9.56 13.13 -0.90
N VAL A 63 -8.49 13.34 -0.15
CA VAL A 63 -7.77 12.28 0.57
C VAL A 63 -7.54 12.72 2.00
N LEU A 64 -7.96 11.88 2.95
CA LEU A 64 -7.89 12.15 4.38
C LEU A 64 -8.49 13.51 4.80
N GLY A 65 -9.49 14.00 4.04
CA GLY A 65 -10.15 15.29 4.26
C GLY A 65 -9.44 16.50 3.64
N HIS A 66 -8.46 16.26 2.76
CA HIS A 66 -7.76 17.33 2.03
C HIS A 66 -8.11 17.29 0.54
N ASP A 67 -8.56 18.40 -0.02
CA ASP A 67 -8.74 18.58 -1.46
C ASP A 67 -7.37 18.63 -2.16
N LEU A 68 -7.10 17.62 -2.99
CA LEU A 68 -5.81 17.47 -3.70
C LEU A 68 -5.62 18.54 -4.79
N ARG A 69 -6.67 19.23 -5.24
CA ARG A 69 -6.58 20.31 -6.21
C ARG A 69 -6.15 21.60 -5.52
N ALA A 70 -6.60 21.83 -4.31
CA ALA A 70 -6.23 22.99 -3.50
C ALA A 70 -4.80 22.83 -2.92
N ASP A 71 -4.55 21.74 -2.21
CA ASP A 71 -3.22 21.43 -1.65
C ASP A 71 -2.93 19.92 -1.60
N ARG A 72 -2.41 19.39 -2.69
CA ARG A 72 -2.00 17.98 -2.76
C ARG A 72 -0.81 17.62 -1.84
N ARG A 73 -0.13 18.61 -1.25
CA ARG A 73 1.02 18.34 -0.34
C ARG A 73 0.55 18.05 1.07
N ALA A 74 -0.64 18.51 1.45
CA ALA A 74 -1.19 18.34 2.80
C ALA A 74 -1.25 16.86 3.24
N VAL A 75 -1.56 15.94 2.30
CA VAL A 75 -1.68 14.51 2.60
C VAL A 75 -0.35 13.80 2.83
N ARG A 76 0.78 14.35 2.34
CA ARG A 76 2.06 13.62 2.24
C ARG A 76 2.65 13.14 3.57
N ARG A 77 2.33 13.82 4.67
CA ARG A 77 2.78 13.40 5.99
C ARG A 77 2.01 12.20 6.52
N ARG A 78 0.77 12.03 6.09
CA ARG A 78 -0.19 11.04 6.57
C ARG A 78 -0.30 9.82 5.65
N VAL A 79 0.43 9.81 4.53
CA VAL A 79 0.41 8.76 3.53
C VAL A 79 1.75 8.05 3.47
N GLY A 80 1.73 6.72 3.40
CA GLY A 80 2.88 5.88 3.10
C GLY A 80 2.73 5.23 1.72
N LEU A 81 3.67 5.48 0.82
CA LEU A 81 3.67 4.88 -0.52
C LEU A 81 4.84 3.90 -0.64
N LEU A 82 4.52 2.63 -0.88
CA LEU A 82 5.45 1.63 -1.37
C LEU A 82 5.24 1.49 -2.88
N GLY A 83 6.09 2.14 -3.66
CA GLY A 83 6.07 2.07 -5.13
C GLY A 83 6.93 0.93 -5.68
N HIS A 84 7.00 0.83 -7.00
CA HIS A 84 7.92 -0.10 -7.67
C HIS A 84 9.40 0.25 -7.37
N ALA A 85 9.76 1.53 -7.38
CA ALA A 85 11.07 2.00 -6.93
C ALA A 85 11.10 2.16 -5.40
N ALA A 86 12.23 1.82 -4.80
CA ALA A 86 12.39 1.83 -3.35
C ALA A 86 12.50 3.26 -2.74
N PHE A 87 12.74 4.29 -3.56
CA PHE A 87 12.90 5.71 -3.13
C PHE A 87 13.84 5.92 -1.94
N LEU A 88 14.94 5.15 -1.89
CA LEU A 88 15.96 5.28 -0.87
C LEU A 88 17.06 6.25 -1.32
N TYR A 89 17.66 6.94 -0.38
CA TYR A 89 18.88 7.70 -0.59
C TYR A 89 20.06 6.74 -0.57
N ASP A 90 20.71 6.56 -1.69
CA ASP A 90 21.75 5.54 -1.89
C ASP A 90 22.98 5.74 -1.01
N ASP A 91 23.34 7.00 -0.73
CA ASP A 91 24.48 7.38 0.12
C ASP A 91 24.19 7.32 1.63
N LEU A 92 22.91 7.24 2.00
CA LEU A 92 22.52 7.12 3.40
C LEU A 92 22.51 5.65 3.84
N THR A 93 22.82 5.44 5.13
CA THR A 93 22.68 4.12 5.75
C THR A 93 21.19 3.70 5.81
N VAL A 94 20.95 2.41 6.05
CA VAL A 94 19.58 1.91 6.33
C VAL A 94 18.96 2.70 7.48
N ALA A 95 19.69 2.85 8.60
CA ALA A 95 19.19 3.58 9.75
C ALA A 95 18.85 5.05 9.44
N ASP A 96 19.66 5.71 8.61
CA ASP A 96 19.43 7.12 8.27
C ASP A 96 18.25 7.28 7.30
N ASN A 97 18.09 6.36 6.34
CA ASN A 97 16.90 6.32 5.47
C ASN A 97 15.61 6.19 6.31
N LEU A 98 15.58 5.29 7.30
CA LEU A 98 14.40 5.08 8.14
C LEU A 98 14.13 6.28 9.06
N ARG A 99 15.18 6.86 9.67
CA ARG A 99 15.06 8.09 10.47
C ARG A 99 14.55 9.26 9.65
N PHE A 100 15.05 9.40 8.41
CA PHE A 100 14.59 10.43 7.49
C PHE A 100 13.10 10.24 7.17
N ALA A 101 12.68 9.00 6.82
CA ALA A 101 11.29 8.68 6.51
C ALA A 101 10.36 9.00 7.70
N ALA A 102 10.71 8.57 8.91
CA ALA A 102 9.95 8.87 10.12
C ALA A 102 9.84 10.37 10.37
N ARG A 103 10.98 11.10 10.34
CA ARG A 103 11.01 12.55 10.56
C ARG A 103 10.19 13.32 9.53
N ALA A 104 10.23 12.91 8.27
CA ALA A 104 9.48 13.56 7.19
C ALA A 104 7.96 13.45 7.36
N SER A 105 7.45 12.43 8.05
CA SER A 105 6.03 12.29 8.41
C SER A 105 5.67 12.92 9.76
N GLY A 106 6.66 13.32 10.57
CA GLY A 106 6.46 13.76 11.95
C GLY A 106 6.46 12.61 12.96
N SER A 107 6.83 11.39 12.52
CA SER A 107 6.99 10.23 13.39
C SER A 107 8.30 10.26 14.17
N SER A 108 8.45 9.40 15.17
CA SER A 108 9.57 9.40 16.10
C SER A 108 10.77 8.57 15.62
N LYS A 109 11.95 8.81 16.21
CA LYS A 109 13.12 7.95 16.05
C LYS A 109 12.82 6.50 16.51
N ALA A 110 12.06 6.35 17.60
CA ALA A 110 11.68 5.04 18.12
C ALA A 110 10.83 4.26 17.11
N ALA A 111 9.94 4.92 16.35
CA ALA A 111 9.18 4.28 15.29
C ALA A 111 10.09 3.76 14.14
N ALA A 112 11.15 4.53 13.81
CA ALA A 112 12.14 4.08 12.82
C ALA A 112 12.93 2.85 13.32
N GLU A 113 13.31 2.82 14.59
CA GLU A 113 14.04 1.71 15.21
C GLU A 113 13.14 0.46 15.31
N ALA A 114 11.89 0.62 15.71
CA ALA A 114 10.91 -0.48 15.76
C ALA A 114 10.65 -1.07 14.36
N ALA A 115 10.49 -0.22 13.34
CA ALA A 115 10.33 -0.66 11.96
C ALA A 115 11.58 -1.40 11.46
N SER A 116 12.79 -0.93 11.81
CA SER A 116 14.06 -1.60 11.48
C SER A 116 14.10 -3.01 12.05
N ALA A 117 13.83 -3.16 13.34
CA ALA A 117 13.83 -4.44 14.04
C ALA A 117 12.76 -5.39 13.46
N ARG A 118 11.55 -4.90 13.24
CA ARG A 118 10.42 -5.69 12.71
C ARG A 118 10.71 -6.27 11.31
N LEU A 119 11.49 -5.55 10.50
CA LEU A 119 11.87 -5.98 9.13
C LEU A 119 13.24 -6.70 9.07
N GLY A 120 13.86 -6.99 10.22
CA GLY A 120 15.17 -7.65 10.29
C GLY A 120 16.30 -6.83 9.66
N LEU A 121 16.25 -5.50 9.83
CA LEU A 121 17.22 -4.54 9.28
C LEU A 121 18.18 -3.98 10.33
N ASP A 122 18.19 -4.55 11.51
CA ASP A 122 19.11 -4.27 12.61
C ASP A 122 20.47 -4.99 12.42
N GLY A 123 21.34 -4.85 13.39
CA GLY A 123 22.67 -5.44 13.33
C GLY A 123 23.50 -4.89 12.16
N ARG A 124 24.16 -5.78 11.42
CA ARG A 124 25.11 -5.42 10.36
C ARG A 124 24.50 -4.61 9.21
N LEU A 125 23.21 -4.85 8.88
CA LEU A 125 22.55 -4.15 7.78
C LEU A 125 22.30 -2.68 8.11
N ARG A 126 22.09 -2.36 9.38
CA ARG A 126 21.70 -1.04 9.87
C ARG A 126 22.63 0.08 9.37
N ASP A 127 23.93 -0.19 9.37
CA ASP A 127 24.96 0.81 9.09
C ASP A 127 25.48 0.74 7.65
N LEU A 128 24.90 -0.15 6.81
CA LEU A 128 25.25 -0.22 5.40
C LEU A 128 24.56 0.89 4.60
N PRO A 129 25.27 1.57 3.69
CA PRO A 129 24.66 2.44 2.69
C PRO A 129 23.65 1.67 1.83
N ALA A 130 22.53 2.31 1.46
CA ALA A 130 21.49 1.67 0.66
C ALA A 130 22.00 1.20 -0.70
N ALA A 131 23.01 1.86 -1.28
CA ALA A 131 23.67 1.43 -2.52
C ALA A 131 24.29 0.02 -2.46
N LYS A 132 24.66 -0.46 -1.26
CA LYS A 132 25.27 -1.79 -1.05
C LYS A 132 24.28 -2.92 -0.79
N LEU A 133 22.99 -2.62 -0.75
CA LEU A 133 21.94 -3.59 -0.48
C LEU A 133 21.54 -4.37 -1.73
N SER A 134 21.21 -5.64 -1.56
CA SER A 134 20.53 -6.42 -2.60
C SER A 134 19.14 -5.86 -2.90
N ALA A 135 18.55 -6.22 -4.04
CA ALA A 135 17.20 -5.76 -4.41
C ALA A 135 16.15 -6.12 -3.35
N GLY A 136 16.19 -7.34 -2.80
CA GLY A 136 15.30 -7.77 -1.73
C GLY A 136 15.50 -6.99 -0.43
N GLN A 137 16.76 -6.72 -0.06
CA GLN A 137 17.07 -5.87 1.10
C GLN A 137 16.58 -4.43 0.90
N ARG A 138 16.78 -3.85 -0.28
CA ARG A 138 16.24 -2.52 -0.63
C ARG A 138 14.70 -2.51 -0.52
N ARG A 139 14.03 -3.58 -0.96
CA ARG A 139 12.58 -3.71 -0.85
C ARG A 139 12.13 -3.75 0.60
N ARG A 140 12.83 -4.51 1.47
CA ARG A 140 12.55 -4.54 2.92
C ARG A 140 12.77 -3.17 3.56
N VAL A 141 13.83 -2.45 3.22
CA VAL A 141 14.08 -1.07 3.74
C VAL A 141 12.98 -0.11 3.27
N ALA A 142 12.53 -0.19 2.02
CA ALA A 142 11.43 0.63 1.53
C ALA A 142 10.11 0.36 2.29
N LEU A 143 9.82 -0.91 2.58
CA LEU A 143 8.67 -1.29 3.41
C LEU A 143 8.83 -0.77 4.85
N ALA A 144 10.03 -0.93 5.46
CA ALA A 144 10.32 -0.39 6.79
C ALA A 144 10.17 1.14 6.83
N ALA A 145 10.53 1.85 5.76
CA ALA A 145 10.33 3.29 5.66
C ALA A 145 8.83 3.67 5.66
N VAL A 146 7.96 2.86 5.04
CA VAL A 146 6.50 3.05 5.14
C VAL A 146 6.02 2.80 6.56
N VAL A 147 6.43 1.70 7.20
CA VAL A 147 6.08 1.37 8.59
C VAL A 147 6.54 2.46 9.55
N ALA A 148 7.79 2.94 9.43
CA ALA A 148 8.37 3.99 10.27
C ALA A 148 7.60 5.31 10.22
N ARG A 149 6.90 5.59 9.12
CA ARG A 149 6.08 6.78 8.95
C ARG A 149 4.75 6.74 9.71
N GLN A 150 4.28 5.54 10.10
CA GLN A 150 2.99 5.30 10.76
C GLN A 150 1.82 6.00 10.01
N PRO A 151 1.60 5.73 8.72
CA PRO A 151 0.65 6.48 7.93
C PRO A 151 -0.79 6.08 8.22
N ASP A 152 -1.73 7.04 8.07
CA ASP A 152 -3.17 6.77 8.11
C ASP A 152 -3.67 6.07 6.83
N LEU A 153 -2.94 6.27 5.71
CA LEU A 153 -3.25 5.68 4.42
C LEU A 153 -2.00 5.01 3.84
N TRP A 154 -2.07 3.69 3.67
CA TRP A 154 -1.05 2.89 3.02
C TRP A 154 -1.40 2.73 1.54
N LEU A 155 -0.45 3.03 0.67
CA LEU A 155 -0.56 2.89 -0.78
C LEU A 155 0.53 1.94 -1.25
N LEU A 156 0.13 0.73 -1.65
CA LEU A 156 1.04 -0.37 -1.91
C LEU A 156 0.95 -0.80 -3.39
N ASP A 157 1.99 -0.50 -4.17
CA ASP A 157 2.08 -0.85 -5.60
C ASP A 157 3.00 -2.06 -5.76
N GLU A 158 2.42 -3.21 -6.12
CA GLU A 158 3.08 -4.52 -6.20
C GLU A 158 3.91 -4.85 -4.94
N PRO A 159 3.29 -4.85 -3.75
CA PRO A 159 4.06 -4.88 -2.51
C PRO A 159 4.84 -6.18 -2.29
N HIS A 160 4.36 -7.32 -2.79
CA HIS A 160 5.00 -8.63 -2.65
C HIS A 160 6.18 -8.85 -3.61
N ALA A 161 6.27 -8.04 -4.68
CA ALA A 161 7.32 -8.19 -5.68
C ALA A 161 8.72 -8.03 -5.06
N GLY A 162 9.61 -8.97 -5.36
CA GLY A 162 11.00 -8.96 -4.88
C GLY A 162 11.20 -9.38 -3.42
N LEU A 163 10.14 -9.84 -2.73
CA LEU A 163 10.22 -10.43 -1.40
C LEU A 163 10.28 -11.97 -1.49
N ASP A 164 11.03 -12.58 -0.59
CA ASP A 164 10.99 -14.01 -0.32
C ASP A 164 9.68 -14.41 0.41
N ALA A 165 9.44 -15.70 0.60
CA ALA A 165 8.21 -16.18 1.24
C ALA A 165 8.00 -15.56 2.63
N ALA A 166 9.03 -15.57 3.48
CA ALA A 166 8.96 -14.98 4.82
C ALA A 166 8.70 -13.46 4.78
N GLY A 167 9.29 -12.76 3.80
CA GLY A 167 9.05 -11.32 3.59
C GLY A 167 7.64 -11.01 3.13
N ARG A 168 7.03 -11.88 2.32
CA ARG A 168 5.62 -11.76 1.91
C ARG A 168 4.67 -11.99 3.07
N ASP A 169 4.92 -13.01 3.89
CA ASP A 169 4.12 -13.29 5.08
C ASP A 169 4.20 -12.15 6.09
N LEU A 170 5.39 -11.61 6.33
CA LEU A 170 5.59 -10.43 7.17
C LEU A 170 4.85 -9.19 6.63
N LEU A 171 4.85 -8.97 5.31
CA LEU A 171 4.08 -7.88 4.70
C LEU A 171 2.59 -8.04 4.95
N ASP A 172 2.05 -9.26 4.78
CA ASP A 172 0.64 -9.55 5.01
C ASP A 172 0.24 -9.27 6.47
N ASP A 173 1.10 -9.66 7.42
CA ASP A 173 0.88 -9.37 8.84
C ASP A 173 0.90 -7.87 9.13
N LEU A 174 1.85 -7.13 8.55
CA LEU A 174 1.92 -5.67 8.68
C LEU A 174 0.67 -4.98 8.13
N VAL A 175 0.13 -5.45 7.01
CA VAL A 175 -1.12 -4.91 6.44
C VAL A 175 -2.30 -5.19 7.36
N ARG A 176 -2.42 -6.41 7.90
CA ARG A 176 -3.48 -6.77 8.86
C ARG A 176 -3.38 -5.95 10.15
N GLU A 177 -2.18 -5.83 10.72
CA GLU A 177 -1.90 -5.03 11.91
C GLU A 177 -2.26 -3.55 11.68
N ALA A 178 -1.87 -2.97 10.53
CA ALA A 178 -2.19 -1.59 10.18
C ALA A 178 -3.70 -1.37 10.06
N ALA A 179 -4.42 -2.27 9.36
CA ALA A 179 -5.86 -2.20 9.22
C ALA A 179 -6.58 -2.35 10.57
N ALA A 180 -6.14 -3.28 11.41
CA ALA A 180 -6.67 -3.47 12.78
C ALA A 180 -6.45 -2.23 13.66
N ALA A 181 -5.35 -1.47 13.43
CA ALA A 181 -5.08 -0.19 14.08
C ALA A 181 -5.86 1.00 13.47
N GLY A 182 -6.71 0.75 12.47
CA GLY A 182 -7.57 1.76 11.84
C GLY A 182 -6.94 2.47 10.62
N ALA A 183 -5.76 2.07 10.16
CA ALA A 183 -5.21 2.58 8.92
C ALA A 183 -5.98 2.06 7.71
N THR A 184 -6.09 2.88 6.68
CA THR A 184 -6.70 2.51 5.40
C THR A 184 -5.62 1.99 4.46
N VAL A 185 -5.90 0.97 3.65
CA VAL A 185 -4.92 0.39 2.72
C VAL A 185 -5.51 0.29 1.32
N LEU A 186 -4.81 0.85 0.33
CA LEU A 186 -5.03 0.55 -1.08
C LEU A 186 -3.83 -0.23 -1.60
N LEU A 187 -4.06 -1.43 -2.11
CA LEU A 187 -3.00 -2.23 -2.69
C LEU A 187 -3.31 -2.61 -4.14
N ALA A 188 -2.34 -2.44 -5.02
CA ALA A 188 -2.37 -2.95 -6.39
C ALA A 188 -1.42 -4.15 -6.46
N SER A 189 -1.91 -5.31 -6.90
CA SER A 189 -1.09 -6.52 -7.00
C SER A 189 -1.52 -7.41 -8.14
N HIS A 190 -0.54 -8.12 -8.70
CA HIS A 190 -0.76 -9.25 -9.63
C HIS A 190 -0.82 -10.60 -8.90
N GLU A 191 -0.38 -10.69 -7.65
CA GLU A 191 -0.54 -11.87 -6.79
C GLU A 191 -1.96 -11.86 -6.18
N LEU A 192 -2.95 -12.16 -7.03
CA LEU A 192 -4.36 -11.91 -6.70
C LEU A 192 -4.86 -12.73 -5.50
N ASP A 193 -4.43 -13.98 -5.35
CA ASP A 193 -4.89 -14.84 -4.26
C ASP A 193 -4.48 -14.27 -2.90
N ARG A 194 -3.21 -13.91 -2.75
CA ARG A 194 -2.65 -13.32 -1.53
C ARG A 194 -3.26 -11.95 -1.24
N ALA A 195 -3.32 -11.09 -2.26
CA ALA A 195 -3.88 -9.75 -2.13
C ALA A 195 -5.39 -9.75 -1.81
N SER A 196 -6.14 -10.70 -2.36
CA SER A 196 -7.57 -10.86 -2.06
C SER A 196 -7.82 -11.34 -0.64
N ALA A 197 -6.93 -12.17 -0.08
CA ALA A 197 -7.02 -12.61 1.32
C ALA A 197 -6.79 -11.49 2.34
N LEU A 198 -6.18 -10.37 1.93
CA LEU A 198 -6.00 -9.17 2.75
C LEU A 198 -7.15 -8.17 2.58
N ALA A 199 -7.77 -8.13 1.41
CA ALA A 199 -8.70 -7.08 1.02
C ALA A 199 -10.11 -7.32 1.56
N THR A 200 -10.76 -6.26 2.03
CA THR A 200 -12.19 -6.28 2.39
C THR A 200 -13.08 -6.15 1.15
N ARG A 201 -12.57 -5.51 0.08
CA ARG A 201 -13.19 -5.46 -1.26
C ARG A 201 -12.17 -5.21 -2.36
N SER A 202 -12.59 -5.39 -3.60
CA SER A 202 -11.77 -5.04 -4.76
C SER A 202 -12.47 -4.04 -5.69
N VAL A 203 -11.66 -3.23 -6.40
CA VAL A 203 -12.09 -2.35 -7.47
C VAL A 203 -11.30 -2.65 -8.74
N VAL A 204 -11.91 -2.51 -9.90
CA VAL A 204 -11.25 -2.75 -11.18
C VAL A 204 -10.98 -1.43 -11.89
N VAL A 205 -9.71 -1.16 -12.18
CA VAL A 205 -9.29 -0.02 -13.01
C VAL A 205 -9.11 -0.51 -14.45
N ALA A 206 -9.80 0.15 -15.37
CA ALA A 206 -9.69 -0.14 -16.80
C ALA A 206 -9.78 1.17 -17.61
N GLY A 207 -8.78 1.45 -18.45
CA GLY A 207 -8.72 2.66 -19.27
C GLY A 207 -8.79 3.96 -18.43
N GLY A 208 -8.13 3.97 -17.27
CA GLY A 208 -8.12 5.12 -16.37
C GLY A 208 -9.43 5.40 -15.63
N ARG A 209 -10.38 4.46 -15.62
CA ARG A 209 -11.66 4.55 -14.91
C ARG A 209 -11.83 3.38 -13.97
N ILE A 210 -12.59 3.58 -12.91
CA ILE A 210 -13.06 2.47 -12.07
C ILE A 210 -14.34 1.92 -12.71
N ARG A 211 -14.35 0.63 -12.91
CA ARG A 211 -15.55 -0.12 -13.23
C ARG A 211 -15.96 -0.86 -11.96
N ASP A 212 -17.22 -0.76 -11.59
CA ASP A 212 -17.76 -1.51 -10.47
C ASP A 212 -17.53 -3.01 -10.76
N GLY A 213 -16.56 -3.57 -10.09
CA GLY A 213 -16.46 -5.01 -9.92
C GLY A 213 -17.49 -5.35 -8.84
N LEU A 214 -18.54 -6.04 -9.23
CA LEU A 214 -19.47 -6.66 -8.29
C LEU A 214 -18.67 -7.29 -7.15
N LEU A 215 -18.98 -6.87 -5.94
CA LEU A 215 -18.54 -7.51 -4.71
C LEU A 215 -18.88 -9.00 -4.78
N THR A 216 -17.92 -9.85 -5.14
CA THR A 216 -17.95 -11.20 -4.63
C THR A 216 -17.26 -11.12 -3.28
N PRO A 217 -17.99 -11.25 -2.15
CA PRO A 217 -17.33 -11.47 -0.89
C PRO A 217 -16.41 -12.68 -1.06
N SER A 218 -15.16 -12.55 -0.63
CA SER A 218 -14.24 -13.69 -0.55
C SER A 218 -14.98 -14.82 0.13
N PRO A 219 -15.05 -16.04 -0.44
CA PRO A 219 -15.63 -17.16 0.26
C PRO A 219 -14.90 -17.30 1.59
N ALA A 220 -15.67 -17.38 2.67
CA ALA A 220 -15.12 -17.69 3.99
C ALA A 220 -14.25 -18.95 3.86
N PRO A 221 -13.10 -19.03 4.53
CA PRO A 221 -12.26 -20.23 4.48
C PRO A 221 -13.12 -21.43 4.86
N GLU A 222 -13.16 -22.45 3.99
CA GLU A 222 -13.84 -23.70 4.30
C GLU A 222 -13.29 -24.26 5.62
N PRO A 223 -14.15 -24.71 6.54
CA PRO A 223 -13.70 -25.37 7.74
C PRO A 223 -12.90 -26.63 7.34
N PRO A 224 -11.83 -26.97 8.06
CA PRO A 224 -11.03 -28.15 7.77
C PRO A 224 -11.95 -29.37 7.72
N PRO A 225 -11.65 -30.32 6.79
CA PRO A 225 -12.47 -31.53 6.67
C PRO A 225 -12.49 -32.27 8.01
N THR A 226 -13.70 -32.48 8.53
CA THR A 226 -13.91 -33.31 9.71
C THR A 226 -13.42 -34.73 9.40
N GLU A 227 -12.41 -35.20 10.09
CA GLU A 227 -11.98 -36.61 10.09
C GLU A 227 -13.20 -37.48 10.40
N ARG A 228 -13.62 -38.25 9.43
CA ARG A 228 -14.61 -39.31 9.66
C ARG A 228 -13.88 -40.41 10.40
N GLU A 229 -14.23 -40.58 11.66
CA GLU A 229 -13.84 -41.76 12.44
C GLU A 229 -14.23 -43.02 11.65
N HIS A 230 -13.21 -43.78 11.26
CA HIS A 230 -13.41 -45.16 10.83
C HIS A 230 -13.79 -46.00 12.04
N VAL A 231 -15.09 -46.21 12.20
CA VAL A 231 -15.58 -47.25 13.10
C VAL A 231 -15.19 -48.58 12.51
N HIS A 232 -14.20 -49.28 13.10
CA HIS A 232 -13.97 -50.68 12.89
C HIS A 232 -15.12 -51.44 13.56
N VAL A 233 -15.93 -52.08 12.74
CA VAL A 233 -16.84 -53.13 13.21
C VAL A 233 -16.09 -54.49 13.09
N ALA A 234 -15.99 -55.16 14.21
CA ALA A 234 -15.42 -56.50 14.37
C ALA A 234 -16.27 -57.56 13.65
#